data_afba61011d4f387a8eceaedf55c6318a
#
_entry.id   afba61011d4f387a8eceaedf55c6318a
#
_cell.length_a   1.000
_cell.length_b   1.000
_cell.length_c   1.000
_cell.angle_alpha   90.00
_cell.angle_beta   90.00
_cell.angle_gamma   90.00
#
_symmetry.space_group_name_H-M   'P 1'
#
loop_
_entity.id
_entity.type
_entity.pdbx_description
1 polymer ?
#
loop_
_entity_poly.entity_id
_entity_poly.type
_entity_poly.pdbx_seq_one_letter_code
_entity_poly.pdbx_strand_id
1 'polypeptide(L)'
;MPQRQFSTVLAAARVGAEWAITALYREFHPRLLRYLRAQAPAHGDDLASEVWLDVAGALGRFEGDETAFRRWLFTIASRRLIDLRRSDARMRAFLTPLERSLDPRDNADPEAGVLAASETEAALARIGRLSPDQAQVILLRVVAGFAVDDVAAIMGKKPGTVRVIQHRGLKRLAEGLARERESVVTQ
;
A
#
# COMPACT_ATOMS: atom_id res chain seq x y z
N MET A 1 5.65 -17.46 7.63
CA MET A 1 5.99 -18.87 7.26
C MET A 1 7.36 -19.20 7.83
N PRO A 2 7.66 -20.41 8.40
CA PRO A 2 9.00 -20.76 8.83
C PRO A 2 10.01 -20.72 7.67
N GLN A 3 11.25 -20.28 7.91
CA GLN A 3 12.23 -20.03 6.84
C GLN A 3 12.55 -21.27 5.98
N ARG A 4 12.64 -22.47 6.58
CA ARG A 4 12.81 -23.73 5.83
C ARG A 4 11.61 -24.05 4.94
N GLN A 5 10.40 -23.74 5.38
CA GLN A 5 9.18 -23.94 4.60
C GLN A 5 9.13 -22.95 3.44
N PHE A 6 9.52 -21.69 3.67
CA PHE A 6 9.55 -20.67 2.62
C PHE A 6 10.50 -21.04 1.47
N SER A 7 11.72 -21.50 1.77
CA SER A 7 12.68 -21.90 0.73
C SER A 7 12.18 -23.04 -0.15
N THR A 8 11.50 -24.03 0.45
CA THR A 8 10.89 -25.15 -0.27
C THR A 8 9.74 -24.66 -1.18
N VAL A 9 8.87 -23.82 -0.64
CA VAL A 9 7.75 -23.22 -1.40
C VAL A 9 8.29 -22.38 -2.54
N LEU A 10 9.29 -21.52 -2.27
CA LEU A 10 9.88 -20.67 -3.29
C LEU A 10 10.53 -21.50 -4.42
N ALA A 11 11.29 -22.53 -4.09
CA ALA A 11 11.91 -23.42 -5.09
C ALA A 11 10.85 -24.08 -6.01
N ALA A 12 9.77 -24.57 -5.45
CA ALA A 12 8.68 -25.17 -6.20
C ALA A 12 7.92 -24.11 -7.03
N ALA A 13 7.68 -22.93 -6.50
CA ALA A 13 7.00 -21.85 -7.22
C ALA A 13 7.82 -21.33 -8.42
N ARG A 14 9.14 -21.31 -8.32
CA ARG A 14 10.06 -20.93 -9.43
C ARG A 14 9.96 -21.85 -10.66
N VAL A 15 9.61 -23.09 -10.45
CA VAL A 15 9.37 -24.07 -11.55
C VAL A 15 7.90 -24.23 -11.91
N GLY A 16 7.04 -23.33 -11.41
CA GLY A 16 5.63 -23.25 -11.80
C GLY A 16 4.70 -24.19 -11.04
N ALA A 17 5.11 -24.76 -9.89
CA ALA A 17 4.23 -25.61 -9.10
C ALA A 17 3.04 -24.81 -8.55
N GLU A 18 1.82 -25.13 -8.96
CA GLU A 18 0.58 -24.40 -8.64
C GLU A 18 0.34 -24.30 -7.12
N TRP A 19 0.55 -25.39 -6.38
CA TRP A 19 0.38 -25.40 -4.93
C TRP A 19 1.29 -24.39 -4.23
N ALA A 20 2.51 -24.22 -4.74
CA ALA A 20 3.51 -23.31 -4.16
C ALA A 20 3.20 -21.84 -4.49
N ILE A 21 2.76 -21.57 -5.71
CA ILE A 21 2.28 -20.25 -6.13
C ILE A 21 1.05 -19.86 -5.28
N THR A 22 0.11 -20.78 -5.09
CA THR A 22 -1.06 -20.60 -4.23
C THR A 22 -0.66 -20.32 -2.78
N ALA A 23 0.34 -21.01 -2.25
CA ALA A 23 0.84 -20.78 -0.89
C ALA A 23 1.45 -19.39 -0.72
N LEU A 24 2.27 -18.93 -1.68
CA LEU A 24 2.80 -17.56 -1.68
C LEU A 24 1.68 -16.53 -1.77
N TYR A 25 0.74 -16.73 -2.67
CA TYR A 25 -0.41 -15.83 -2.81
C TYR A 25 -1.20 -15.72 -1.52
N ARG A 26 -1.60 -16.81 -0.89
CA ARG A 26 -2.38 -16.82 0.36
C ARG A 26 -1.65 -16.16 1.51
N GLU A 27 -0.33 -16.31 1.60
CA GLU A 27 0.48 -15.72 2.66
C GLU A 27 0.61 -14.20 2.51
N PHE A 28 0.88 -13.70 1.29
CA PHE A 28 1.28 -12.31 1.10
C PHE A 28 0.15 -11.40 0.57
N HIS A 29 -0.83 -11.95 -0.17
CA HIS A 29 -1.90 -11.17 -0.79
C HIS A 29 -2.73 -10.35 0.21
N PRO A 30 -3.15 -10.84 1.38
CA PRO A 30 -3.99 -10.06 2.28
C PRO A 30 -3.32 -8.78 2.79
N ARG A 31 -1.99 -8.81 3.01
CA ARG A 31 -1.22 -7.63 3.42
C ARG A 31 -0.99 -6.68 2.25
N LEU A 32 -0.69 -7.22 1.07
CA LEU A 32 -0.55 -6.45 -0.16
C LEU A 32 -1.84 -5.70 -0.49
N LEU A 33 -2.97 -6.40 -0.47
CA LEU A 33 -4.27 -5.82 -0.80
C LEU A 33 -4.67 -4.69 0.16
N ARG A 34 -4.48 -4.89 1.48
CA ARG A 34 -4.73 -3.83 2.47
C ARG A 34 -3.86 -2.60 2.23
N TYR A 35 -2.58 -2.80 1.88
CA TYR A 35 -1.67 -1.71 1.55
C TYR A 35 -2.11 -0.93 0.31
N LEU A 36 -2.53 -1.63 -0.74
CA LEU A 36 -2.96 -1.02 -2.00
C LEU A 36 -4.31 -0.30 -1.85
N ARG A 37 -5.31 -0.95 -1.23
CA ARG A 37 -6.64 -0.35 -0.99
C ARG A 37 -6.58 0.91 -0.13
N ALA A 38 -5.69 0.95 0.86
CA ALA A 38 -5.50 2.14 1.69
C ALA A 38 -4.92 3.34 0.93
N GLN A 39 -4.25 3.13 -0.21
CA GLN A 39 -3.62 4.18 -1.00
C GLN A 39 -4.34 4.48 -2.32
N ALA A 40 -5.10 3.54 -2.83
CA ALA A 40 -5.85 3.62 -4.07
C ALA A 40 -7.14 2.80 -3.94
N PRO A 41 -8.15 3.26 -3.16
CA PRO A 41 -9.35 2.47 -2.86
C PRO A 41 -10.08 1.96 -4.10
N ALA A 42 -10.19 2.78 -5.14
CA ALA A 42 -10.88 2.43 -6.39
C ALA A 42 -10.08 1.46 -7.29
N HIS A 43 -8.78 1.31 -7.06
CA HIS A 43 -7.87 0.55 -7.94
C HIS A 43 -7.09 -0.54 -7.20
N GLY A 44 -7.34 -0.74 -5.91
CA GLY A 44 -6.53 -1.61 -5.06
C GLY A 44 -6.51 -3.06 -5.53
N ASP A 45 -7.63 -3.59 -5.99
CA ASP A 45 -7.77 -4.96 -6.48
C ASP A 45 -7.08 -5.17 -7.82
N ASP A 46 -7.26 -4.23 -8.75
CA ASP A 46 -6.62 -4.26 -10.07
C ASP A 46 -5.09 -4.16 -9.92
N LEU A 47 -4.61 -3.23 -9.09
CA LEU A 47 -3.19 -3.11 -8.78
C LEU A 47 -2.63 -4.37 -8.13
N ALA A 48 -3.37 -5.02 -7.23
CA ALA A 48 -2.92 -6.27 -6.63
C ALA A 48 -2.77 -7.38 -7.70
N SER A 49 -3.71 -7.46 -8.62
CA SER A 49 -3.66 -8.39 -9.75
C SER A 49 -2.45 -8.13 -10.66
N GLU A 50 -2.21 -6.87 -11.02
CA GLU A 50 -1.05 -6.47 -11.82
C GLU A 50 0.28 -6.79 -11.11
N VAL A 51 0.37 -6.53 -9.79
CA VAL A 51 1.56 -6.88 -8.99
C VAL A 51 1.83 -8.38 -9.03
N TRP A 52 0.79 -9.22 -8.91
CA TRP A 52 0.96 -10.67 -8.98
C TRP A 52 1.32 -11.16 -10.38
N LEU A 53 0.87 -10.52 -11.44
CA LEU A 53 1.32 -10.80 -12.82
C LEU A 53 2.81 -10.48 -12.99
N ASP A 54 3.27 -9.32 -12.48
CA ASP A 54 4.69 -8.96 -12.49
C ASP A 54 5.54 -9.96 -11.70
N VAL A 55 5.04 -10.38 -10.52
CA VAL A 55 5.69 -11.41 -9.70
C VAL A 55 5.78 -12.72 -10.48
N ALA A 56 4.70 -13.20 -11.06
CA ALA A 56 4.67 -14.46 -11.82
C ALA A 56 5.68 -14.43 -12.98
N GLY A 57 5.77 -13.32 -13.71
CA GLY A 57 6.70 -13.16 -14.83
C GLY A 57 8.17 -13.13 -14.43
N ALA A 58 8.48 -12.74 -13.18
CA ALA A 58 9.86 -12.59 -12.69
C ALA A 58 10.26 -13.63 -11.63
N LEU A 59 9.33 -14.42 -11.12
CA LEU A 59 9.53 -15.36 -10.01
C LEU A 59 10.61 -16.40 -10.29
N GLY A 60 10.68 -16.91 -11.52
CA GLY A 60 11.68 -17.91 -11.93
C GLY A 60 13.12 -17.45 -11.73
N ARG A 61 13.37 -16.13 -11.74
CA ARG A 61 14.68 -15.52 -11.56
C ARG A 61 14.91 -14.93 -10.17
N PHE A 62 13.87 -14.94 -9.33
CA PHE A 62 13.98 -14.38 -7.98
C PHE A 62 14.87 -15.26 -7.10
N GLU A 63 15.79 -14.64 -6.38
CA GLU A 63 16.65 -15.27 -5.38
C GLU A 63 16.57 -14.48 -4.07
N GLY A 64 16.42 -15.20 -2.95
CA GLY A 64 16.35 -14.58 -1.63
C GLY A 64 15.51 -15.37 -0.64
N ASP A 65 15.49 -14.87 0.58
CA ASP A 65 14.66 -15.36 1.66
C ASP A 65 13.26 -14.72 1.67
N GLU A 66 12.44 -15.06 2.65
CA GLU A 66 11.10 -14.51 2.82
C GLU A 66 11.10 -12.99 2.97
N THR A 67 12.09 -12.44 3.68
CA THR A 67 12.22 -10.98 3.89
C THR A 67 12.53 -10.28 2.58
N ALA A 68 13.45 -10.85 1.79
CA ALA A 68 13.78 -10.34 0.47
C ALA A 68 12.59 -10.42 -0.49
N PHE A 69 11.81 -11.53 -0.45
CA PHE A 69 10.60 -11.70 -1.26
C PHE A 69 9.53 -10.66 -0.90
N ARG A 70 9.26 -10.47 0.38
CA ARG A 70 8.33 -9.44 0.84
C ARG A 70 8.75 -8.05 0.37
N ARG A 71 10.01 -7.69 0.56
CA ARG A 71 10.55 -6.40 0.11
C ARG A 71 10.42 -6.22 -1.41
N TRP A 72 10.73 -7.26 -2.18
CA TRP A 72 10.59 -7.26 -3.63
C TRP A 72 9.13 -7.07 -4.07
N LEU A 73 8.19 -7.84 -3.49
CA LEU A 73 6.75 -7.72 -3.74
C LEU A 73 6.24 -6.29 -3.50
N PHE A 74 6.59 -5.71 -2.35
CA PHE A 74 6.16 -4.35 -2.01
C PHE A 74 6.91 -3.26 -2.79
N THR A 75 8.08 -3.56 -3.34
CA THR A 75 8.77 -2.66 -4.30
C THR A 75 8.00 -2.60 -5.62
N ILE A 76 7.52 -3.73 -6.13
CA ILE A 76 6.65 -3.78 -7.32
C ILE A 76 5.36 -3.01 -7.05
N ALA A 77 4.69 -3.26 -5.92
CA ALA A 77 3.47 -2.57 -5.53
C ALA A 77 3.67 -1.04 -5.42
N SER A 78 4.77 -0.60 -4.83
CA SER A 78 5.13 0.82 -4.73
C SER A 78 5.30 1.48 -6.11
N ARG A 79 5.95 0.79 -7.05
CA ARG A 79 6.12 1.27 -8.43
C ARG A 79 4.76 1.41 -9.14
N ARG A 80 3.90 0.39 -9.05
CA ARG A 80 2.55 0.44 -9.64
C ARG A 80 1.72 1.60 -9.09
N LEU A 81 1.77 1.87 -7.78
CA LEU A 81 1.12 3.04 -7.18
C LEU A 81 1.67 4.37 -7.71
N ILE A 82 2.98 4.48 -7.90
CA ILE A 82 3.60 5.68 -8.47
C ILE A 82 3.14 5.87 -9.92
N ASP A 83 3.09 4.81 -10.70
CA ASP A 83 2.68 4.86 -12.11
C ASP A 83 1.19 5.22 -12.26
N LEU A 84 0.31 4.67 -11.41
CA LEU A 84 -1.09 5.06 -11.33
C LEU A 84 -1.22 6.57 -11.04
N ARG A 85 -0.54 7.07 -10.01
CA ARG A 85 -0.58 8.50 -9.65
C ARG A 85 -0.08 9.41 -10.77
N ARG A 86 0.96 8.99 -11.47
CA ARG A 86 1.49 9.73 -12.64
C ARG A 86 0.50 9.73 -13.80
N SER A 87 -0.19 8.62 -14.03
CA SER A 87 -1.25 8.52 -15.04
C SER A 87 -2.42 9.43 -14.70
N ASP A 88 -2.89 9.39 -13.46
CA ASP A 88 -3.97 10.25 -12.96
C ASP A 88 -3.61 11.73 -13.05
N ALA A 89 -2.38 12.11 -12.67
CA ALA A 89 -1.91 13.49 -12.77
C ALA A 89 -1.87 13.97 -14.24
N ARG A 90 -1.44 13.12 -15.17
CA ARG A 90 -1.46 13.44 -16.60
C ARG A 90 -2.87 13.59 -17.12
N MET A 91 -3.79 12.66 -16.79
CA MET A 91 -5.18 12.73 -17.20
C MET A 91 -5.83 14.04 -16.73
N ARG A 92 -5.65 14.40 -15.44
CA ARG A 92 -6.17 15.68 -14.89
C ARG A 92 -5.59 16.93 -15.57
N ALA A 93 -4.35 16.86 -16.06
CA ALA A 93 -3.75 17.97 -16.79
C ALA A 93 -4.41 18.22 -18.15
N PHE A 94 -5.06 17.23 -18.75
CA PHE A 94 -5.79 17.33 -20.01
C PHE A 94 -7.27 17.69 -19.83
N LEU A 95 -7.84 17.54 -18.61
CA LEU A 95 -9.23 17.88 -18.33
C LEU A 95 -9.42 19.40 -18.27
N THR A 96 -10.53 19.88 -18.84
CA THR A 96 -10.98 21.26 -18.67
C THR A 96 -11.36 21.54 -17.21
N PRO A 97 -11.45 22.82 -16.79
CA PRO A 97 -11.91 23.15 -15.42
C PRO A 97 -13.27 22.54 -15.06
N LEU A 98 -14.19 22.46 -16.03
CA LEU A 98 -15.51 21.86 -15.83
C LEU A 98 -15.43 20.34 -15.67
N GLU A 99 -14.66 19.66 -16.50
CA GLU A 99 -14.46 18.20 -16.43
C GLU A 99 -13.74 17.79 -15.14
N ARG A 100 -12.79 18.59 -14.64
CA ARG A 100 -12.14 18.39 -13.34
C ARG A 100 -13.12 18.45 -12.18
N SER A 101 -14.09 19.38 -12.24
CA SER A 101 -15.13 19.50 -11.22
C SER A 101 -16.10 18.31 -11.19
N LEU A 102 -16.20 17.56 -12.29
CA LEU A 102 -17.04 16.36 -12.41
C LEU A 102 -16.28 15.06 -12.15
N ASP A 103 -14.95 15.11 -11.94
CA ASP A 103 -14.18 13.92 -11.61
C ASP A 103 -14.54 13.43 -10.19
N PRO A 104 -15.09 12.20 -10.04
CA PRO A 104 -15.46 11.65 -8.72
C PRO A 104 -14.33 11.61 -7.71
N ARG A 105 -13.07 11.68 -8.18
CA ARG A 105 -11.88 11.69 -7.33
C ARG A 105 -11.63 13.03 -6.65
N ASP A 106 -12.06 14.14 -7.24
CA ASP A 106 -11.94 15.47 -6.64
C ASP A 106 -13.09 15.73 -5.65
N ASN A 107 -14.23 15.04 -5.84
CA ASN A 107 -15.42 15.10 -4.99
C ASN A 107 -15.48 13.94 -3.98
N ALA A 108 -14.38 13.25 -3.69
CA ALA A 108 -14.33 12.27 -2.63
C ALA A 108 -14.54 12.98 -1.30
N ASP A 109 -15.83 13.12 -0.94
CA ASP A 109 -16.28 13.62 0.35
C ASP A 109 -15.66 12.76 1.44
N PRO A 110 -14.87 13.33 2.33
CA PRO A 110 -14.29 12.58 3.42
C PRO A 110 -15.34 11.96 4.35
N GLU A 111 -16.60 12.36 4.26
CA GLU A 111 -17.70 11.86 5.11
C GLU A 111 -18.56 10.75 4.48
N ALA A 112 -18.50 10.55 3.15
CA ALA A 112 -19.29 9.52 2.47
C ALA A 112 -18.59 8.14 2.53
N GLY A 113 -18.66 7.47 3.67
CA GLY A 113 -18.09 6.11 3.79
C GLY A 113 -18.07 5.49 5.17
N VAL A 114 -18.77 6.04 6.13
CA VAL A 114 -18.76 5.52 7.51
C VAL A 114 -20.11 4.89 7.86
N LEU A 115 -20.43 3.78 7.19
CA LEU A 115 -21.39 2.83 7.72
C LEU A 115 -20.69 1.47 7.84
N ALA A 116 -20.36 1.09 9.09
CA ALA A 116 -19.85 -0.23 9.51
C ALA A 116 -18.48 -0.68 8.94
N ALA A 117 -17.54 0.23 8.73
CA ALA A 117 -16.16 -0.16 8.58
C ALA A 117 -15.62 -0.66 9.93
N SER A 118 -14.87 -1.78 9.94
CA SER A 118 -14.17 -2.21 11.14
C SER A 118 -13.20 -1.09 11.59
N GLU A 119 -12.83 -1.05 12.88
CA GLU A 119 -11.84 -0.07 13.39
C GLU A 119 -10.56 -0.03 12.52
N THR A 120 -10.20 -1.19 11.98
CA THR A 120 -9.06 -1.32 11.07
C THR A 120 -9.27 -0.58 9.76
N GLU A 121 -10.45 -0.66 9.15
CA GLU A 121 -10.76 0.04 7.90
C GLU A 121 -10.84 1.54 8.10
N ALA A 122 -11.41 1.99 9.22
CA ALA A 122 -11.42 3.39 9.60
C ALA A 122 -9.99 3.94 9.80
N ALA A 123 -9.11 3.16 10.45
CA ALA A 123 -7.70 3.53 10.60
C ALA A 123 -6.97 3.62 9.24
N LEU A 124 -7.21 2.68 8.34
CA LEU A 124 -6.64 2.68 6.99
C LEU A 124 -7.12 3.88 6.17
N ALA A 125 -8.41 4.22 6.26
CA ALA A 125 -8.98 5.39 5.61
C ALA A 125 -8.35 6.71 6.11
N ARG A 126 -8.09 6.84 7.43
CA ARG A 126 -7.37 7.99 7.98
C ARG A 126 -5.94 8.08 7.46
N ILE A 127 -5.24 6.95 7.34
CA ILE A 127 -3.89 6.92 6.76
C ILE A 127 -3.94 7.35 5.29
N GLY A 128 -4.95 6.95 4.55
CA GLY A 128 -5.15 7.35 3.15
C GLY A 128 -5.32 8.86 2.93
N ARG A 129 -5.74 9.61 3.96
CA ARG A 129 -5.85 11.10 3.91
C ARG A 129 -4.50 11.83 4.11
N LEU A 130 -3.44 11.12 4.46
CA LEU A 130 -2.09 11.70 4.55
C LEU A 130 -1.52 11.98 3.15
N SER A 131 -0.40 12.75 3.12
CA SER A 131 0.33 12.86 1.85
C SER A 131 0.78 11.47 1.37
N PRO A 132 0.92 11.25 0.04
CA PRO A 132 1.28 9.94 -0.51
C PRO A 132 2.50 9.30 0.15
N ASP A 133 3.56 10.07 0.38
CA ASP A 133 4.77 9.59 1.04
C ASP A 133 4.54 9.21 2.51
N GLN A 134 3.73 10.01 3.24
CA GLN A 134 3.41 9.73 4.64
C GLN A 134 2.56 8.47 4.78
N ALA A 135 1.50 8.34 3.98
CA ALA A 135 0.66 7.15 3.93
C ALA A 135 1.49 5.91 3.61
N GLN A 136 2.34 5.98 2.60
CA GLN A 136 3.18 4.87 2.17
C GLN A 136 4.14 4.41 3.26
N VAL A 137 4.85 5.33 3.91
CA VAL A 137 5.77 5.00 5.03
C VAL A 137 5.02 4.33 6.16
N ILE A 138 3.88 4.88 6.60
CA ILE A 138 3.11 4.33 7.72
C ILE A 138 2.56 2.95 7.37
N LEU A 139 1.99 2.77 6.18
CA LEU A 139 1.46 1.47 5.76
C LEU A 139 2.54 0.40 5.64
N LEU A 140 3.70 0.73 5.08
CA LEU A 140 4.83 -0.21 5.01
C LEU A 140 5.34 -0.58 6.41
N ARG A 141 5.37 0.37 7.35
CA ARG A 141 5.80 0.14 8.73
C ARG A 141 4.78 -0.65 9.55
N VAL A 142 3.50 -0.28 9.48
CA VAL A 142 2.43 -0.80 10.35
C VAL A 142 1.75 -2.02 9.74
N VAL A 143 1.31 -1.94 8.48
CA VAL A 143 0.55 -3.01 7.83
C VAL A 143 1.49 -4.10 7.31
N ALA A 144 2.56 -3.71 6.64
CA ALA A 144 3.52 -4.66 6.08
C ALA A 144 4.63 -5.07 7.06
N GLY A 145 4.85 -4.34 8.16
CA GLY A 145 5.80 -4.69 9.23
C GLY A 145 7.27 -4.57 8.83
N PHE A 146 7.63 -3.70 7.88
CA PHE A 146 9.01 -3.51 7.44
C PHE A 146 9.84 -2.68 8.42
N ALA A 147 11.13 -2.97 8.54
CA ALA A 147 12.10 -2.10 9.18
C ALA A 147 12.30 -0.79 8.38
N VAL A 148 12.85 0.24 9.03
CA VAL A 148 13.08 1.56 8.38
C VAL A 148 13.95 1.42 7.13
N ASP A 149 14.97 0.58 7.19
CA ASP A 149 15.92 0.38 6.08
C ASP A 149 15.26 -0.32 4.88
N ASP A 150 14.35 -1.27 5.13
CA ASP A 150 13.55 -1.91 4.07
C ASP A 150 12.59 -0.90 3.42
N VAL A 151 11.92 -0.07 4.22
CA VAL A 151 11.05 0.99 3.69
C VAL A 151 11.86 1.98 2.86
N ALA A 152 13.06 2.34 3.31
CA ALA A 152 13.96 3.20 2.57
C ALA A 152 14.33 2.60 1.20
N ALA A 153 14.65 1.31 1.16
CA ALA A 153 14.94 0.58 -0.06
C ALA A 153 13.72 0.50 -1.01
N ILE A 154 12.53 0.16 -0.47
CA ILE A 154 11.27 0.10 -1.25
C ILE A 154 10.93 1.44 -1.88
N MET A 155 11.10 2.54 -1.15
CA MET A 155 10.74 3.89 -1.58
C MET A 155 11.88 4.63 -2.32
N GLY A 156 13.07 4.06 -2.42
CA GLY A 156 14.24 4.73 -2.99
C GLY A 156 14.67 5.98 -2.22
N LYS A 157 14.50 5.97 -0.88
CA LYS A 157 14.81 7.11 0.01
C LYS A 157 15.91 6.73 1.01
N LYS A 158 16.50 7.75 1.66
CA LYS A 158 17.44 7.52 2.76
C LYS A 158 16.68 7.15 4.05
N PRO A 159 17.23 6.27 4.92
CA PRO A 159 16.58 5.91 6.20
C PRO A 159 16.24 7.10 7.09
N GLY A 160 17.10 8.13 7.13
CA GLY A 160 16.82 9.37 7.86
C GLY A 160 15.59 10.11 7.33
N THR A 161 15.42 10.15 5.99
CA THR A 161 14.24 10.74 5.35
C THR A 161 12.96 9.97 5.72
N VAL A 162 13.03 8.64 5.72
CA VAL A 162 11.89 7.78 6.13
C VAL A 162 11.46 8.07 7.57
N ARG A 163 12.42 8.22 8.51
CA ARG A 163 12.12 8.57 9.91
C ARG A 163 11.40 9.92 10.03
N VAL A 164 11.85 10.93 9.28
CA VAL A 164 11.22 12.26 9.27
C VAL A 164 9.81 12.19 8.71
N ILE A 165 9.60 11.49 7.59
CA ILE A 165 8.28 11.30 6.98
C ILE A 165 7.36 10.56 7.94
N GLN A 166 7.83 9.49 8.58
CA GLN A 166 7.07 8.72 9.57
C GLN A 166 6.63 9.61 10.74
N HIS A 167 7.56 10.36 11.32
CA HIS A 167 7.26 11.24 12.43
C HIS A 167 6.17 12.28 12.08
N ARG A 168 6.33 12.96 10.93
CA ARG A 168 5.34 13.93 10.45
C ARG A 168 3.97 13.31 10.16
N GLY A 169 3.95 12.10 9.60
CA GLY A 169 2.71 11.37 9.31
C GLY A 169 1.99 10.96 10.61
N LEU A 170 2.70 10.42 11.59
CA LEU A 170 2.13 10.05 12.89
C LEU A 170 1.60 11.27 13.65
N LYS A 171 2.33 12.39 13.63
CA LYS A 171 1.88 13.65 14.24
C LYS A 171 0.56 14.10 13.61
N ARG A 172 0.45 14.08 12.28
CA ARG A 172 -0.77 14.46 11.55
C ARG A 172 -1.97 13.55 11.88
N LEU A 173 -1.73 12.23 12.02
CA LEU A 173 -2.76 11.29 12.45
C LEU A 173 -3.25 11.60 13.88
N ALA A 174 -2.33 11.86 14.81
CA ALA A 174 -2.68 12.22 16.18
C ALA A 174 -3.50 13.51 16.26
N GLU A 175 -3.13 14.55 15.49
CA GLU A 175 -3.87 15.80 15.38
C GLU A 175 -5.27 15.61 14.77
N GLY A 176 -5.42 14.71 13.80
CA GLY A 176 -6.71 14.34 13.22
C GLY A 176 -7.62 13.65 14.23
N LEU A 177 -7.10 12.68 14.96
CA LEU A 177 -7.83 11.95 15.99
C LEU A 177 -8.28 12.86 17.16
N ALA A 178 -7.44 13.83 17.55
CA ALA A 178 -7.81 14.79 18.60
C ALA A 178 -9.02 15.64 18.17
N ARG A 179 -9.00 16.16 16.94
CA ARG A 179 -10.11 16.96 16.39
C ARG A 179 -11.41 16.16 16.25
N GLU A 180 -11.34 14.89 15.82
CA GLU A 180 -12.54 14.03 15.75
C GLU A 180 -13.14 13.79 17.14
N ARG A 181 -12.33 13.62 18.19
CA ARG A 181 -12.81 13.47 19.57
C ARG A 181 -13.46 14.73 20.10
N GLU A 182 -12.91 15.91 19.82
CA GLU A 182 -13.47 17.19 20.24
C GLU A 182 -14.82 17.45 19.56
N SER A 183 -14.99 17.10 18.29
CA SER A 183 -16.25 17.28 17.56
C SER A 183 -17.38 16.36 18.08
N VAL A 184 -17.05 15.14 18.56
CA VAL A 184 -18.04 14.21 19.15
C VAL A 184 -18.49 14.65 20.54
N VAL A 185 -17.65 15.34 21.32
CA VAL A 185 -18.02 15.82 22.68
C VAL A 185 -18.88 17.10 22.65
N THR A 186 -18.90 17.81 21.52
CA THR A 186 -19.60 19.09 21.37
C THR A 186 -21.03 18.93 20.77
N GLN A 187 -21.45 17.71 20.42
CA GLN A 187 -22.82 17.36 19.99
C GLN A 187 -23.60 16.68 21.11
#